data_008d6ffa12fcc3673a0505e5fd67c91e
#
_entry.id   008d6ffa12fcc3673a0505e5fd67c91e
#
_cell.length_a   1.000
_cell.length_b   1.000
_cell.length_c   1.000
_cell.angle_alpha   90.00
_cell.angle_beta   90.00
_cell.angle_gamma   90.00
#
_symmetry.space_group_name_H-M   'P 1'
#
loop_
_entity.id
_entity.type
_entity.pdbx_description
1 polymer ?
#
loop_
_entity_poly.entity_id
_entity_poly.type
_entity_poly.pdbx_seq_one_letter_code
_entity_poly.pdbx_strand_id
1 'polypeptide(L)'
;MSDRGMCAHPTLWLLRTAVVDNRSTMIRTTPFHERLSELNDQHLYTHWQGFLSALRYSHAPKHEYFAVRNGVGIFDTSPLYKYRITGPEAEDFLSGVLVRDIAACRPGRAAYTLWCDDRGFVMQDGVAFRMSDDDFLLTSARPALSWLTSHTYGRRVALEDVTDDFAMLAVQGVRSRDVLAGLVPEVDAMPYFGLAEAKLGSIPITVSRTGYTGDLGFELTVPSGDAIAVLDAVLEAGRPHGLRPFGEEALNMLRIEAGLPLVDVEWRDSRTAWTDHDRVTPKELGQGWMLKGVRDRSRRFVGSEAIRRELLDGTSRWATTGIVVDWADWDRLHRDAGELPTKDEQPLAWEQWIRDDTDAQVGYTTSFFYSPVLQRHVGLARVRPALAEPGKGLRLETMMHHGTSTVAVSTVPLPFFNPARKTAKP
;
A
#
# COMPACT_ATOMS: atom_id res chain seq x y z
N MET A 1 23.06 -9.71 68.29
CA MET A 1 23.99 -9.99 67.20
C MET A 1 23.28 -10.97 66.25
N SER A 2 22.60 -10.47 65.24
CA SER A 2 22.20 -11.21 64.07
C SER A 2 21.78 -10.23 63.00
N ASP A 3 22.60 -10.16 62.01
CA ASP A 3 22.50 -9.39 60.83
C ASP A 3 21.39 -10.00 59.93
N ARG A 4 20.34 -9.25 59.62
CA ARG A 4 19.32 -9.69 58.64
C ARG A 4 19.52 -8.91 57.36
N GLY A 5 20.04 -9.60 56.35
CA GLY A 5 20.18 -9.12 55.00
C GLY A 5 18.86 -8.64 54.44
N MET A 6 18.85 -7.39 53.96
CA MET A 6 17.75 -6.82 53.16
C MET A 6 17.81 -7.37 51.76
N CYS A 7 16.74 -8.05 51.35
CA CYS A 7 16.48 -8.39 49.95
C CYS A 7 16.22 -7.09 49.17
N ALA A 8 17.03 -6.86 48.18
CA ALA A 8 16.81 -5.82 47.20
C ALA A 8 15.57 -6.14 46.33
N HIS A 9 14.55 -5.30 46.39
CA HIS A 9 13.42 -5.36 45.46
C HIS A 9 13.85 -4.91 44.05
N PRO A 10 13.42 -5.60 43.00
CA PRO A 10 13.67 -5.18 41.65
C PRO A 10 12.90 -3.88 41.35
N THR A 11 13.61 -2.94 40.74
CA THR A 11 13.16 -1.62 40.34
C THR A 11 11.91 -1.73 39.47
N LEU A 12 10.79 -1.15 39.95
CA LEU A 12 9.61 -0.90 39.15
C LEU A 12 10.01 0.01 37.96
N TRP A 13 9.86 -0.50 36.78
CA TRP A 13 9.85 0.31 35.58
C TRP A 13 8.61 1.19 35.63
N LEU A 14 8.82 2.49 35.82
CA LEU A 14 7.80 3.50 35.66
C LEU A 14 7.30 3.45 34.23
N LEU A 15 6.13 2.85 34.04
CA LEU A 15 5.29 3.13 32.90
C LEU A 15 5.10 4.66 32.85
N ARG A 16 5.72 5.32 31.89
CA ARG A 16 5.29 6.66 31.52
C ARG A 16 3.85 6.53 31.02
N THR A 17 2.92 6.75 31.91
CA THR A 17 1.55 7.07 31.52
C THR A 17 1.66 8.30 30.65
N ALA A 18 1.47 8.12 29.36
CA ALA A 18 1.19 9.22 28.47
C ALA A 18 0.02 9.98 29.12
N VAL A 19 0.27 11.21 29.54
CA VAL A 19 -0.79 12.14 29.91
C VAL A 19 -1.63 12.26 28.65
N VAL A 20 -2.80 11.63 28.66
CA VAL A 20 -3.80 11.86 27.61
C VAL A 20 -4.18 13.33 27.75
N ASP A 21 -3.58 14.16 26.91
CA ASP A 21 -3.93 15.57 26.80
C ASP A 21 -5.38 15.60 26.30
N ASN A 22 -6.27 16.07 27.18
CA ASN A 22 -7.72 16.13 26.93
C ASN A 22 -8.10 17.19 25.89
N ARG A 23 -7.16 17.60 25.01
CA ARG A 23 -7.37 18.43 23.81
C ARG A 23 -7.79 17.61 22.60
N SER A 24 -8.17 16.36 22.77
CA SER A 24 -8.31 15.35 21.72
C SER A 24 -9.65 15.32 21.00
N THR A 25 -10.28 16.45 20.74
CA THR A 25 -11.33 16.52 19.73
C THR A 25 -10.86 17.10 18.38
N MET A 26 -9.58 17.42 18.26
CA MET A 26 -9.03 17.87 16.98
C MET A 26 -8.57 16.69 16.13
N ILE A 27 -9.03 16.68 14.90
CA ILE A 27 -8.55 15.78 13.86
C ILE A 27 -7.03 15.96 13.76
N ARG A 28 -6.27 14.84 13.73
CA ARG A 28 -4.82 14.87 13.62
C ARG A 28 -4.39 15.35 12.24
N THR A 29 -3.31 16.13 12.21
CA THR A 29 -2.64 16.54 10.96
C THR A 29 -1.23 15.96 10.92
N THR A 30 -0.72 15.74 9.72
CA THR A 30 0.66 15.28 9.50
C THR A 30 1.66 16.43 9.68
N PRO A 31 2.96 16.14 9.83
CA PRO A 31 3.99 17.18 9.86
C PRO A 31 4.08 18.03 8.58
N PHE A 32 3.60 17.53 7.43
CA PHE A 32 3.57 18.27 6.17
C PHE A 32 2.29 19.10 5.99
N HIS A 33 1.26 18.88 6.80
CA HIS A 33 -0.10 19.38 6.55
C HIS A 33 -0.15 20.91 6.42
N GLU A 34 0.52 21.65 7.29
CA GLU A 34 0.51 23.12 7.28
C GLU A 34 0.92 23.62 5.89
N ARG A 35 2.04 23.16 5.38
CA ARG A 35 2.57 23.59 4.10
C ARG A 35 1.79 23.03 2.89
N LEU A 36 1.35 21.78 2.96
CA LEU A 36 0.54 21.17 1.90
C LEU A 36 -0.86 21.78 1.81
N SER A 37 -1.44 22.25 2.92
CA SER A 37 -2.75 22.91 2.90
C SER A 37 -2.74 24.24 2.17
N GLU A 38 -1.61 24.97 2.15
CA GLU A 38 -1.44 26.19 1.35
C GLU A 38 -1.46 25.91 -0.15
N LEU A 39 -1.15 24.70 -0.56
CA LEU A 39 -1.15 24.25 -1.95
C LEU A 39 -2.49 23.61 -2.37
N ASN A 40 -3.45 23.50 -1.46
CA ASN A 40 -4.72 22.83 -1.69
C ASN A 40 -5.83 23.82 -2.01
N ASP A 41 -6.04 24.10 -3.30
CA ASP A 41 -7.07 25.02 -3.79
C ASP A 41 -8.50 24.58 -3.44
N GLN A 42 -8.72 23.28 -3.18
CA GLN A 42 -10.05 22.73 -3.00
C GLN A 42 -10.42 22.59 -1.52
N HIS A 43 -9.44 22.47 -0.62
CA HIS A 43 -9.64 22.17 0.79
C HIS A 43 -10.54 20.93 1.05
N LEU A 44 -10.47 19.95 0.14
CA LEU A 44 -11.17 18.68 0.24
C LEU A 44 -10.27 17.66 0.89
N TYR A 45 -10.71 17.18 2.04
CA TYR A 45 -9.98 16.21 2.84
C TYR A 45 -10.84 14.98 3.11
N THR A 46 -10.16 13.88 3.32
CA THR A 46 -10.70 12.64 3.84
C THR A 46 -9.94 12.25 5.11
N HIS A 47 -10.24 11.09 5.63
CA HIS A 47 -9.65 10.58 6.85
C HIS A 47 -8.80 9.33 6.53
N TRP A 48 -7.51 9.40 6.84
CA TRP A 48 -6.61 8.26 6.75
C TRP A 48 -5.92 8.02 8.10
N GLN A 49 -6.30 6.93 8.79
CA GLN A 49 -5.74 6.49 10.09
C GLN A 49 -5.72 7.57 11.18
N GLY A 50 -6.76 8.36 11.26
CA GLY A 50 -6.87 9.43 12.24
C GLY A 50 -6.28 10.76 11.80
N PHE A 51 -5.68 10.83 10.61
CA PHE A 51 -5.13 12.06 10.05
C PHE A 51 -6.03 12.62 8.96
N LEU A 52 -6.02 13.96 8.82
CA LEU A 52 -6.50 14.60 7.61
C LEU A 52 -5.58 14.23 6.44
N SER A 53 -6.16 13.68 5.39
CA SER A 53 -5.49 13.40 4.13
C SER A 53 -6.19 14.15 3.01
N ALA A 54 -5.45 14.79 2.11
CA ALA A 54 -6.05 15.51 1.00
C ALA A 54 -6.71 14.52 0.03
N LEU A 55 -8.02 14.70 -0.18
CA LEU A 55 -8.73 13.92 -1.20
C LEU A 55 -8.23 14.31 -2.59
N ARG A 56 -8.06 15.61 -2.82
CA ARG A 56 -7.43 16.22 -3.99
C ARG A 56 -6.96 17.64 -3.68
N TYR A 57 -6.02 18.13 -4.43
CA TYR A 57 -5.47 19.49 -4.34
C TYR A 57 -6.05 20.41 -5.41
N SER A 58 -6.27 19.89 -6.62
CA SER A 58 -6.73 20.62 -7.78
C SER A 58 -8.22 20.37 -8.06
N HIS A 59 -8.77 21.11 -9.00
CA HIS A 59 -10.18 21.01 -9.38
C HIS A 59 -10.58 19.60 -9.86
N ALA A 60 -9.66 18.87 -10.51
CA ALA A 60 -9.90 17.52 -11.00
C ALA A 60 -8.71 16.60 -10.71
N PRO A 61 -8.94 15.37 -10.18
CA PRO A 61 -7.88 14.42 -9.86
C PRO A 61 -7.04 14.02 -11.07
N LYS A 62 -7.59 14.14 -12.27
CA LYS A 62 -6.92 13.86 -13.54
C LYS A 62 -5.67 14.72 -13.75
N HIS A 63 -5.67 15.98 -13.31
CA HIS A 63 -4.48 16.84 -13.40
C HIS A 63 -3.35 16.33 -12.51
N GLU A 64 -3.69 15.88 -11.33
CA GLU A 64 -2.75 15.29 -10.37
C GLU A 64 -2.23 13.92 -10.85
N TYR A 65 -3.13 13.11 -11.38
CA TYR A 65 -2.79 11.83 -12.00
C TYR A 65 -1.77 12.01 -13.15
N PHE A 66 -2.00 12.97 -14.07
CA PHE A 66 -1.07 13.24 -15.14
C PHE A 66 0.22 13.93 -14.70
N ALA A 67 0.22 14.65 -13.55
CA ALA A 67 1.45 15.15 -12.97
C ALA A 67 2.41 13.97 -12.66
N VAL A 68 1.90 12.86 -12.12
CA VAL A 68 2.70 11.66 -11.89
C VAL A 68 3.08 10.95 -13.19
N ARG A 69 2.12 10.73 -14.11
CA ARG A 69 2.38 9.95 -15.35
C ARG A 69 3.33 10.65 -16.31
N ASN A 70 3.31 11.98 -16.38
CA ASN A 70 4.07 12.78 -17.35
C ASN A 70 5.16 13.65 -16.73
N GLY A 71 5.18 13.79 -15.39
CA GLY A 71 6.08 14.68 -14.66
C GLY A 71 6.48 14.11 -13.33
N VAL A 72 6.17 14.81 -12.25
CA VAL A 72 6.42 14.41 -10.88
C VAL A 72 5.30 14.89 -9.95
N GLY A 73 4.86 14.01 -9.06
CA GLY A 73 3.93 14.33 -7.99
C GLY A 73 4.51 14.01 -6.62
N ILE A 74 4.01 14.71 -5.59
CA ILE A 74 4.28 14.39 -4.18
C ILE A 74 3.01 13.99 -3.47
N PHE A 75 3.13 13.00 -2.57
CA PHE A 75 2.05 12.52 -1.73
C PHE A 75 2.55 12.29 -0.30
N ASP A 76 1.74 12.71 0.66
CA ASP A 76 2.04 12.57 2.09
C ASP A 76 1.63 11.18 2.57
N THR A 77 2.59 10.32 2.83
CA THR A 77 2.40 8.96 3.36
C THR A 77 2.66 8.88 4.87
N SER A 78 2.78 10.02 5.56
CA SER A 78 3.03 10.08 7.01
C SER A 78 1.98 9.35 7.86
N PRO A 79 0.69 9.21 7.45
CA PRO A 79 -0.29 8.45 8.22
C PRO A 79 0.02 6.95 8.38
N LEU A 80 0.94 6.38 7.58
CA LEU A 80 1.40 5.00 7.80
C LEU A 80 2.02 4.84 9.19
N TYR A 81 1.63 3.79 9.90
CA TYR A 81 2.32 3.38 11.12
C TYR A 81 3.75 2.94 10.82
N LYS A 82 4.67 3.24 11.71
CA LYS A 82 6.09 2.93 11.58
C LYS A 82 6.58 2.28 12.84
N TYR A 83 7.09 1.05 12.70
CA TYR A 83 7.60 0.27 13.82
C TYR A 83 9.07 0.00 13.59
N ARG A 84 9.92 0.45 14.53
CA ARG A 84 11.33 0.09 14.54
C ARG A 84 11.50 -1.21 15.29
N ILE A 85 12.15 -2.16 14.65
CA ILE A 85 12.41 -3.50 15.17
C ILE A 85 13.93 -3.70 15.20
N THR A 86 14.50 -3.85 16.40
CA THR A 86 15.95 -3.98 16.58
C THR A 86 16.29 -5.15 17.48
N GLY A 87 17.51 -5.64 17.33
CA GLY A 87 18.07 -6.68 18.17
C GLY A 87 18.53 -7.92 17.41
N PRO A 88 19.34 -8.76 18.06
CA PRO A 88 20.02 -9.88 17.40
C PRO A 88 19.07 -10.96 16.84
N GLU A 89 17.80 -10.95 17.21
CA GLU A 89 16.78 -11.87 16.70
C GLU A 89 15.69 -11.16 15.90
N ALA A 90 15.94 -9.91 15.42
CA ALA A 90 14.98 -9.13 14.66
C ALA A 90 14.63 -9.77 13.30
N GLU A 91 15.62 -10.32 12.58
CA GLU A 91 15.40 -11.06 11.33
C GLU A 91 14.55 -12.32 11.56
N ASP A 92 14.89 -13.14 12.57
CA ASP A 92 14.15 -14.35 12.88
C ASP A 92 12.73 -14.05 13.34
N PHE A 93 12.56 -12.98 14.11
CA PHE A 93 11.24 -12.50 14.53
C PHE A 93 10.39 -12.14 13.32
N LEU A 94 10.90 -11.26 12.45
CA LEU A 94 10.17 -10.82 11.25
C LEU A 94 9.91 -11.99 10.30
N SER A 95 10.86 -12.89 10.11
CA SER A 95 10.69 -14.10 9.29
C SER A 95 9.60 -15.02 9.83
N GLY A 96 9.39 -15.04 11.16
CA GLY A 96 8.36 -15.83 11.82
C GLY A 96 6.95 -15.21 11.77
N VAL A 97 6.82 -13.92 11.50
CA VAL A 97 5.51 -13.22 11.47
C VAL A 97 5.12 -12.73 10.07
N LEU A 98 6.07 -12.48 9.17
CA LEU A 98 5.81 -11.93 7.84
C LEU A 98 5.74 -13.03 6.76
N VAL A 99 4.83 -12.86 5.81
CA VAL A 99 4.64 -13.79 4.69
C VAL A 99 5.84 -13.75 3.73
N ARG A 100 6.43 -12.57 3.53
CA ARG A 100 7.63 -12.41 2.72
C ARG A 100 8.84 -13.01 3.43
N ASP A 101 9.75 -13.63 2.67
CA ASP A 101 11.04 -14.07 3.18
C ASP A 101 11.95 -12.87 3.50
N ILE A 102 12.04 -12.53 4.78
CA ILE A 102 12.83 -11.39 5.23
C ILE A 102 14.33 -11.73 5.30
N ALA A 103 14.69 -12.98 5.54
CA ALA A 103 16.09 -13.43 5.49
C ALA A 103 16.72 -13.25 4.08
N ALA A 104 15.88 -13.31 3.02
CA ALA A 104 16.32 -13.02 1.67
C ALA A 104 16.43 -11.50 1.35
N CYS A 105 15.95 -10.62 2.23
CA CYS A 105 16.06 -9.18 2.09
C CYS A 105 17.40 -8.71 2.67
N ARG A 106 18.33 -8.25 1.85
CA ARG A 106 19.66 -7.79 2.30
C ARG A 106 19.56 -6.40 2.95
N PRO A 107 20.51 -6.03 3.85
CA PRO A 107 20.67 -4.65 4.28
C PRO A 107 20.72 -3.66 3.09
N GLY A 108 20.16 -2.47 3.26
CA GLY A 108 20.00 -1.50 2.17
C GLY A 108 18.89 -1.84 1.16
N ARG A 109 17.94 -2.72 1.55
CA ARG A 109 16.80 -3.10 0.71
C ARG A 109 15.48 -2.99 1.47
N ALA A 110 14.43 -2.74 0.70
CA ALA A 110 13.06 -2.81 1.16
C ALA A 110 12.36 -4.08 0.65
N ALA A 111 11.34 -4.55 1.35
CA ALA A 111 10.54 -5.70 0.97
C ALA A 111 9.06 -5.46 1.28
N TYR A 112 8.21 -5.42 0.25
CA TYR A 112 6.75 -5.45 0.46
C TYR A 112 6.34 -6.80 1.01
N THR A 113 5.50 -6.81 2.03
CA THR A 113 5.10 -8.02 2.76
C THR A 113 3.66 -7.94 3.24
N LEU A 114 3.16 -9.10 3.65
CA LEU A 114 1.88 -9.28 4.32
C LEU A 114 2.14 -9.97 5.67
N TRP A 115 1.15 -9.93 6.56
CA TRP A 115 1.06 -10.86 7.69
C TRP A 115 -0.37 -11.36 7.86
N CYS A 116 -0.48 -12.56 8.42
CA CYS A 116 -1.73 -13.31 8.47
C CYS A 116 -2.09 -13.70 9.91
N ASP A 117 -3.36 -14.04 10.09
CA ASP A 117 -3.80 -14.77 11.28
C ASP A 117 -3.42 -16.26 11.20
N ASP A 118 -3.65 -17.02 12.28
CA ASP A 118 -3.34 -18.46 12.36
C ASP A 118 -4.08 -19.30 11.31
N ARG A 119 -5.18 -18.81 10.77
CA ARG A 119 -5.97 -19.44 9.71
C ARG A 119 -5.43 -19.13 8.30
N GLY A 120 -4.38 -18.32 8.20
CA GLY A 120 -3.75 -17.95 6.94
C GLY A 120 -4.46 -16.81 6.18
N PHE A 121 -5.42 -16.13 6.80
CA PHE A 121 -6.05 -14.97 6.19
C PHE A 121 -5.24 -13.70 6.45
N VAL A 122 -5.17 -12.85 5.42
CA VAL A 122 -4.43 -11.59 5.48
C VAL A 122 -5.04 -10.65 6.52
N MET A 123 -4.20 -10.17 7.40
CA MET A 123 -4.52 -9.10 8.34
C MET A 123 -4.13 -7.75 7.73
N GLN A 124 -2.86 -7.58 7.45
CA GLN A 124 -2.29 -6.31 6.99
C GLN A 124 -1.20 -6.53 5.96
N ASP A 125 -0.81 -5.43 5.35
CA ASP A 125 0.38 -5.32 4.51
C ASP A 125 1.30 -4.19 4.99
N GLY A 126 2.50 -4.16 4.43
CA GLY A 126 3.48 -3.12 4.71
C GLY A 126 4.77 -3.32 3.95
N VAL A 127 5.71 -2.43 4.21
CA VAL A 127 7.06 -2.51 3.67
C VAL A 127 8.05 -2.64 4.83
N ALA A 128 8.85 -3.69 4.79
CA ALA A 128 9.97 -3.85 5.70
C ALA A 128 11.23 -3.25 5.05
N PHE A 129 11.79 -2.22 5.66
CA PHE A 129 13.05 -1.59 5.30
C PHE A 129 14.14 -2.19 6.17
N ARG A 130 15.12 -2.88 5.59
CA ARG A 130 16.25 -3.45 6.32
C ARG A 130 17.41 -2.47 6.32
N MET A 131 17.62 -1.79 7.45
CA MET A 131 18.68 -0.81 7.61
C MET A 131 20.04 -1.50 7.82
N SER A 132 20.08 -2.52 8.70
CA SER A 132 21.24 -3.36 8.97
C SER A 132 20.85 -4.83 9.15
N ASP A 133 21.72 -5.64 9.67
CA ASP A 133 21.42 -7.06 9.95
C ASP A 133 20.37 -7.22 11.06
N ASP A 134 20.33 -6.28 12.00
CA ASP A 134 19.52 -6.31 13.22
C ASP A 134 18.65 -5.07 13.44
N ASP A 135 18.48 -4.21 12.41
CA ASP A 135 17.68 -2.98 12.46
C ASP A 135 16.75 -2.90 11.25
N PHE A 136 15.45 -2.84 11.53
CA PHE A 136 14.38 -2.78 10.53
C PHE A 136 13.38 -1.68 10.88
N LEU A 137 12.83 -1.04 9.85
CA LEU A 137 11.63 -0.23 9.94
C LEU A 137 10.50 -0.94 9.18
N LEU A 138 9.40 -1.26 9.86
CA LEU A 138 8.21 -1.85 9.23
C LEU A 138 7.11 -0.81 9.17
N THR A 139 6.59 -0.53 7.96
CA THR A 139 5.40 0.31 7.81
C THR A 139 4.13 -0.54 7.76
N SER A 140 3.00 0.06 8.14
CA SER A 140 1.69 -0.58 8.11
C SER A 140 0.60 0.46 7.86
N ALA A 141 -0.42 0.10 7.06
CA ALA A 141 -1.56 0.97 6.83
C ALA A 141 -2.51 1.04 8.05
N ARG A 142 -2.45 0.07 8.97
CA ARG A 142 -3.27 0.03 10.18
C ARG A 142 -2.45 -0.35 11.41
N PRO A 143 -2.94 -0.07 12.64
CA PRO A 143 -2.20 -0.39 13.86
C PRO A 143 -1.86 -1.88 13.97
N ALA A 144 -0.57 -2.19 14.15
CA ALA A 144 -0.08 -3.56 14.29
C ALA A 144 0.75 -3.79 15.57
N LEU A 145 1.05 -2.75 16.35
CA LEU A 145 1.94 -2.83 17.52
C LEU A 145 1.58 -3.95 18.49
N SER A 146 0.32 -4.01 18.92
CA SER A 146 -0.15 -5.01 19.89
C SER A 146 0.03 -6.44 19.37
N TRP A 147 -0.27 -6.69 18.09
CA TRP A 147 -0.10 -7.99 17.48
C TRP A 147 1.38 -8.34 17.35
N LEU A 148 2.21 -7.42 16.85
CA LEU A 148 3.66 -7.64 16.76
C LEU A 148 4.26 -7.92 18.15
N THR A 149 3.90 -7.13 19.17
CA THR A 149 4.37 -7.29 20.54
C THR A 149 4.04 -8.70 21.10
N SER A 150 2.85 -9.22 20.81
CA SER A 150 2.47 -10.57 21.28
C SER A 150 3.37 -11.69 20.76
N HIS A 151 4.09 -11.45 19.67
CA HIS A 151 5.01 -12.41 19.05
C HIS A 151 6.49 -12.19 19.42
N THR A 152 6.81 -11.17 20.24
CA THR A 152 8.20 -10.93 20.70
C THR A 152 8.57 -11.73 21.95
N TYR A 153 7.60 -12.38 22.61
CA TYR A 153 7.85 -13.08 23.85
C TYR A 153 8.97 -14.15 23.73
N GLY A 154 9.93 -14.09 24.64
CA GLY A 154 11.09 -14.98 24.65
C GLY A 154 12.17 -14.68 23.59
N ARG A 155 12.07 -13.58 22.87
CA ARG A 155 13.03 -13.15 21.84
C ARG A 155 13.82 -11.93 22.30
N ARG A 156 15.05 -11.80 21.83
CA ARG A 156 15.92 -10.64 22.06
C ARG A 156 15.69 -9.60 20.97
N VAL A 157 14.50 -8.99 21.00
CA VAL A 157 14.02 -8.00 20.05
C VAL A 157 13.42 -6.83 20.80
N ALA A 158 13.78 -5.60 20.42
CA ALA A 158 13.09 -4.39 20.80
C ALA A 158 12.13 -3.99 19.67
N LEU A 159 10.92 -3.57 20.03
CA LEU A 159 9.88 -3.11 19.13
C LEU A 159 9.36 -1.78 19.63
N GLU A 160 9.48 -0.74 18.82
CA GLU A 160 9.10 0.62 19.14
C GLU A 160 8.14 1.18 18.09
N ASP A 161 7.09 1.87 18.53
CA ASP A 161 6.26 2.68 17.64
C ASP A 161 6.91 4.06 17.47
N VAL A 162 7.42 4.31 16.28
CA VAL A 162 8.09 5.55 15.89
C VAL A 162 7.25 6.36 14.88
N THR A 163 5.94 6.12 14.87
CA THR A 163 5.01 6.72 13.90
C THR A 163 5.06 8.24 13.92
N ASP A 164 5.08 8.84 15.11
CA ASP A 164 5.07 10.29 15.27
C ASP A 164 6.47 10.92 15.17
N ASP A 165 7.54 10.12 15.22
CA ASP A 165 8.92 10.59 15.12
C ASP A 165 9.32 10.91 13.66
N PHE A 166 8.67 10.26 12.70
CA PHE A 166 9.00 10.37 11.28
C PHE A 166 7.80 10.71 10.41
N ALA A 167 7.97 11.70 9.55
CA ALA A 167 7.13 11.96 8.40
C ALA A 167 7.62 11.19 7.18
N MET A 168 6.73 10.87 6.24
CA MET A 168 7.07 10.17 4.98
C MET A 168 6.50 10.93 3.80
N LEU A 169 7.35 11.28 2.82
CA LEU A 169 6.98 11.98 1.59
C LEU A 169 7.28 11.10 0.38
N ALA A 170 6.27 10.72 -0.36
CA ALA A 170 6.41 10.06 -1.65
C ALA A 170 6.66 11.10 -2.76
N VAL A 171 7.69 10.89 -3.58
CA VAL A 171 8.03 11.69 -4.77
C VAL A 171 7.96 10.75 -5.97
N GLN A 172 6.89 10.85 -6.75
CA GLN A 172 6.49 9.83 -7.72
C GLN A 172 6.35 10.40 -9.13
N GLY A 173 6.73 9.62 -10.13
CA GLY A 173 6.57 9.97 -11.55
C GLY A 173 7.87 9.96 -12.33
N VAL A 174 7.75 10.12 -13.63
CA VAL A 174 8.86 9.99 -14.59
C VAL A 174 10.05 10.93 -14.31
N ARG A 175 9.77 12.09 -13.68
CA ARG A 175 10.77 13.10 -13.31
C ARG A 175 11.22 13.07 -11.85
N SER A 176 10.75 12.08 -11.08
CA SER A 176 11.07 12.00 -9.63
C SER A 176 12.57 11.93 -9.36
N ARG A 177 13.34 11.22 -10.20
CA ARG A 177 14.80 11.16 -10.09
C ARG A 177 15.43 12.52 -10.40
N ASP A 178 14.97 13.21 -11.45
CA ASP A 178 15.53 14.52 -11.85
C ASP A 178 15.35 15.56 -10.73
N VAL A 179 14.25 15.48 -9.99
CA VAL A 179 13.99 16.36 -8.84
C VAL A 179 14.93 16.03 -7.66
N LEU A 180 15.12 14.74 -7.38
CA LEU A 180 15.84 14.32 -6.18
C LEU A 180 17.37 14.26 -6.37
N ALA A 181 17.88 14.04 -7.58
CA ALA A 181 19.32 13.85 -7.83
C ALA A 181 20.19 15.00 -7.31
N GLY A 182 19.71 16.25 -7.41
CA GLY A 182 20.40 17.43 -6.88
C GLY A 182 20.32 17.58 -5.35
N LEU A 183 19.39 16.90 -4.69
CA LEU A 183 19.16 16.96 -3.24
C LEU A 183 19.73 15.74 -2.52
N VAL A 184 19.61 14.56 -3.14
CA VAL A 184 19.91 13.23 -2.59
C VAL A 184 20.60 12.42 -3.68
N PRO A 185 21.90 12.56 -3.91
CA PRO A 185 22.62 11.90 -5.01
C PRO A 185 22.51 10.37 -5.01
N GLU A 186 22.22 9.76 -3.86
CA GLU A 186 22.03 8.32 -3.71
C GLU A 186 20.93 7.76 -4.62
N VAL A 187 19.95 8.58 -5.06
CA VAL A 187 18.86 8.14 -5.93
C VAL A 187 19.33 7.72 -7.32
N ASP A 188 20.47 8.26 -7.80
CA ASP A 188 20.99 7.97 -9.14
C ASP A 188 21.40 6.51 -9.32
N ALA A 189 22.03 5.93 -8.30
CA ALA A 189 22.49 4.54 -8.33
C ALA A 189 21.53 3.56 -7.63
N MET A 190 20.39 4.04 -7.12
CA MET A 190 19.50 3.24 -6.28
C MET A 190 18.69 2.22 -7.11
N PRO A 191 18.86 0.91 -6.88
CA PRO A 191 18.07 -0.10 -7.56
C PRO A 191 16.61 -0.11 -7.06
N TYR A 192 15.70 -0.68 -7.83
CA TYR A 192 14.30 -0.86 -7.44
C TYR A 192 14.20 -1.63 -6.11
N PHE A 193 13.43 -1.12 -5.15
CA PHE A 193 13.42 -1.52 -3.74
C PHE A 193 14.77 -1.34 -3.03
N GLY A 194 15.63 -0.44 -3.53
CA GLY A 194 16.81 0.04 -2.82
C GLY A 194 16.44 0.97 -1.69
N LEU A 195 17.35 1.05 -0.71
CA LEU A 195 17.23 1.86 0.49
C LEU A 195 18.62 2.45 0.80
N ALA A 196 18.67 3.71 1.21
CA ALA A 196 19.89 4.35 1.66
C ALA A 196 19.61 5.38 2.76
N GLU A 197 20.50 5.47 3.72
CA GLU A 197 20.63 6.64 4.59
C GLU A 197 21.32 7.75 3.80
N ALA A 198 20.81 8.96 3.89
CA ALA A 198 21.26 10.12 3.13
C ALA A 198 21.13 11.39 3.97
N LYS A 199 21.54 12.51 3.41
CA LYS A 199 21.31 13.83 3.99
C LYS A 199 20.75 14.77 2.95
N LEU A 200 19.69 15.47 3.31
CA LEU A 200 19.21 16.62 2.56
C LEU A 200 19.71 17.89 3.27
N GLY A 201 20.76 18.50 2.74
CA GLY A 201 21.54 19.51 3.46
C GLY A 201 22.17 18.93 4.74
N SER A 202 21.76 19.42 5.92
CA SER A 202 22.17 18.88 7.21
C SER A 202 21.20 17.86 7.81
N ILE A 203 20.02 17.68 7.22
CA ILE A 203 18.93 16.86 7.75
C ILE A 203 19.19 15.40 7.39
N PRO A 204 19.31 14.47 8.37
CA PRO A 204 19.40 13.06 8.09
C PRO A 204 18.04 12.52 7.61
N ILE A 205 18.06 11.77 6.52
CA ILE A 205 16.88 11.15 5.95
C ILE A 205 17.17 9.71 5.55
N THR A 206 16.12 8.93 5.41
CA THR A 206 16.19 7.65 4.70
C THR A 206 15.45 7.79 3.37
N VAL A 207 16.06 7.38 2.28
CA VAL A 207 15.45 7.37 0.97
C VAL A 207 15.30 5.94 0.48
N SER A 208 14.14 5.61 -0.09
CA SER A 208 13.90 4.31 -0.73
C SER A 208 13.35 4.49 -2.14
N ARG A 209 13.71 3.58 -3.05
CA ARG A 209 13.11 3.52 -4.39
C ARG A 209 11.89 2.62 -4.35
N THR A 210 10.84 3.13 -3.70
CA THR A 210 9.54 2.52 -3.49
C THR A 210 8.44 3.50 -3.90
N GLY A 211 7.20 3.04 -3.92
CA GLY A 211 6.03 3.87 -4.17
C GLY A 211 4.80 3.05 -4.52
N TYR A 212 3.66 3.72 -4.49
CA TYR A 212 2.33 3.11 -4.65
C TYR A 212 1.62 3.55 -5.94
N THR A 213 2.37 4.07 -6.93
CA THR A 213 1.83 4.62 -8.18
C THR A 213 2.06 3.73 -9.41
N GLY A 214 2.88 2.71 -9.28
CA GLY A 214 3.29 1.86 -10.41
C GLY A 214 4.26 2.53 -11.37
N ASP A 215 4.75 3.72 -11.06
CA ASP A 215 5.74 4.46 -11.84
C ASP A 215 7.12 4.49 -11.15
N LEU A 216 8.11 5.15 -11.76
CA LEU A 216 9.35 5.50 -11.08
C LEU A 216 9.01 6.39 -9.88
N GLY A 217 9.63 6.13 -8.75
CA GLY A 217 9.38 6.93 -7.56
C GLY A 217 10.31 6.59 -6.42
N PHE A 218 10.31 7.50 -5.45
CA PHE A 218 11.08 7.40 -4.22
C PHE A 218 10.20 7.82 -3.04
N GLU A 219 10.55 7.36 -1.85
CA GLU A 219 9.93 7.77 -0.60
C GLU A 219 11.03 8.25 0.34
N LEU A 220 10.80 9.42 0.94
CA LEU A 220 11.70 10.05 1.91
C LEU A 220 11.10 9.87 3.30
N THR A 221 11.82 9.20 4.19
CA THR A 221 11.50 9.15 5.62
C THR A 221 12.35 10.19 6.31
N VAL A 222 11.71 11.14 6.98
CA VAL A 222 12.37 12.35 7.54
C VAL A 222 11.96 12.54 8.99
N PRO A 223 12.80 13.09 9.88
CA PRO A 223 12.38 13.48 11.21
C PRO A 223 11.19 14.44 11.15
N SER A 224 10.16 14.21 11.95
CA SER A 224 8.92 15.01 11.92
C SER A 224 9.17 16.51 12.10
N GLY A 225 10.16 16.89 12.92
CA GLY A 225 10.54 18.29 13.14
C GLY A 225 11.16 18.99 11.95
N ASP A 226 11.69 18.23 10.98
CA ASP A 226 12.37 18.77 9.79
C ASP A 226 11.49 18.64 8.52
N ALA A 227 10.26 18.15 8.65
CA ALA A 227 9.39 17.83 7.54
C ALA A 227 9.17 19.01 6.58
N ILE A 228 8.84 20.20 7.11
CA ILE A 228 8.58 21.39 6.29
C ILE A 228 9.82 21.81 5.51
N ALA A 229 11.00 21.80 6.14
CA ALA A 229 12.25 22.16 5.46
C ALA A 229 12.57 21.22 4.30
N VAL A 230 12.35 19.91 4.48
CA VAL A 230 12.52 18.91 3.42
C VAL A 230 11.49 19.12 2.31
N LEU A 231 10.22 19.34 2.67
CA LEU A 231 9.16 19.59 1.68
C LEU A 231 9.46 20.82 0.83
N ASP A 232 9.85 21.95 1.43
CA ASP A 232 10.17 23.18 0.71
C ASP A 232 11.37 22.99 -0.24
N ALA A 233 12.40 22.25 0.17
CA ALA A 233 13.52 21.91 -0.70
C ALA A 233 13.09 21.05 -1.90
N VAL A 234 12.20 20.06 -1.68
CA VAL A 234 11.66 19.22 -2.75
C VAL A 234 10.75 20.03 -3.69
N LEU A 235 9.91 20.92 -3.15
CA LEU A 235 9.06 21.81 -3.95
C LEU A 235 9.89 22.74 -4.83
N GLU A 236 10.97 23.34 -4.27
CA GLU A 236 11.84 24.24 -5.03
C GLU A 236 12.58 23.49 -6.15
N ALA A 237 13.19 22.32 -5.85
CA ALA A 237 13.85 21.50 -6.84
C ALA A 237 12.88 20.95 -7.90
N GLY A 238 11.62 20.71 -7.52
CA GLY A 238 10.58 20.19 -8.40
C GLY A 238 9.93 21.24 -9.30
N ARG A 239 10.07 22.55 -9.01
CA ARG A 239 9.44 23.64 -9.76
C ARG A 239 9.75 23.59 -11.26
N PRO A 240 11.00 23.41 -11.71
CA PRO A 240 11.32 23.31 -13.14
C PRO A 240 10.73 22.07 -13.82
N HIS A 241 10.36 21.06 -13.05
CA HIS A 241 9.84 19.78 -13.51
C HIS A 241 8.30 19.70 -13.43
N GLY A 242 7.64 20.80 -13.02
CA GLY A 242 6.19 20.86 -12.88
C GLY A 242 5.65 20.00 -11.72
N LEU A 243 6.43 19.85 -10.66
CA LEU A 243 6.03 19.10 -9.47
C LEU A 243 4.72 19.64 -8.89
N ARG A 244 3.79 18.73 -8.57
CA ARG A 244 2.52 19.02 -7.92
C ARG A 244 2.21 18.05 -6.81
N PRO A 245 1.56 18.48 -5.74
CA PRO A 245 0.94 17.55 -4.81
C PRO A 245 -0.22 16.81 -5.50
N PHE A 246 -0.49 15.59 -5.06
CA PHE A 246 -1.64 14.83 -5.50
C PHE A 246 -2.33 14.16 -4.30
N GLY A 247 -3.65 14.00 -4.40
CA GLY A 247 -4.48 13.45 -3.34
C GLY A 247 -4.84 11.98 -3.55
N GLU A 248 -5.69 11.47 -2.65
CA GLU A 248 -6.08 10.05 -2.62
C GLU A 248 -6.86 9.61 -3.87
N GLU A 249 -7.65 10.51 -4.49
CA GLU A 249 -8.36 10.16 -5.73
C GLU A 249 -7.37 9.83 -6.85
N ALA A 250 -6.36 10.68 -7.07
CA ALA A 250 -5.32 10.42 -8.06
C ALA A 250 -4.47 9.20 -7.68
N LEU A 251 -4.15 9.02 -6.38
CA LEU A 251 -3.45 7.84 -5.90
C LEU A 251 -4.21 6.55 -6.22
N ASN A 252 -5.53 6.54 -6.01
CA ASN A 252 -6.38 5.40 -6.32
C ASN A 252 -6.40 5.06 -7.82
N MET A 253 -6.46 6.05 -8.70
CA MET A 253 -6.33 5.83 -10.15
C MET A 253 -4.98 5.15 -10.48
N LEU A 254 -3.90 5.67 -9.91
CA LEU A 254 -2.52 5.22 -10.16
C LEU A 254 -2.28 3.79 -9.65
N ARG A 255 -2.72 3.48 -8.41
CA ARG A 255 -2.50 2.17 -7.80
C ARG A 255 -3.33 1.06 -8.47
N ILE A 256 -4.55 1.36 -8.95
CA ILE A 256 -5.38 0.38 -9.68
C ILE A 256 -4.68 -0.02 -10.99
N GLU A 257 -4.19 0.95 -11.76
CA GLU A 257 -3.40 0.66 -12.96
C GLU A 257 -2.16 -0.18 -12.68
N ALA A 258 -1.54 0.05 -11.53
CA ALA A 258 -0.38 -0.70 -11.06
C ALA A 258 -0.72 -2.09 -10.51
N GLY A 259 -2.00 -2.44 -10.40
CA GLY A 259 -2.45 -3.71 -9.82
C GLY A 259 -2.10 -3.85 -8.33
N LEU A 260 -1.98 -2.72 -7.60
CA LEU A 260 -1.61 -2.72 -6.19
C LEU A 260 -2.88 -2.76 -5.33
N PRO A 261 -3.00 -3.77 -4.45
CA PRO A 261 -4.15 -3.92 -3.58
C PRO A 261 -4.12 -2.89 -2.44
N LEU A 262 -5.28 -2.49 -1.95
CA LEU A 262 -5.48 -1.56 -0.85
C LEU A 262 -6.33 -2.22 0.25
N VAL A 263 -5.88 -2.11 1.49
CA VAL A 263 -6.66 -2.57 2.66
C VAL A 263 -8.01 -1.85 2.73
N ASP A 264 -9.05 -2.55 3.16
CA ASP A 264 -10.47 -2.14 3.18
C ASP A 264 -11.13 -1.97 1.81
N VAL A 265 -10.38 -2.17 0.74
CA VAL A 265 -10.89 -2.20 -0.64
C VAL A 265 -10.70 -3.61 -1.23
N GLU A 266 -9.45 -4.06 -1.43
CA GLU A 266 -9.20 -5.41 -1.93
C GLU A 266 -9.28 -6.49 -0.84
N TRP A 267 -9.10 -6.16 0.42
CA TRP A 267 -9.36 -7.09 1.54
C TRP A 267 -9.67 -6.33 2.82
N ARG A 268 -10.28 -7.00 3.77
CA ARG A 268 -10.42 -6.51 5.14
C ARG A 268 -9.50 -7.28 6.07
N ASP A 269 -8.99 -6.59 7.08
CA ASP A 269 -8.23 -7.25 8.17
C ASP A 269 -9.05 -8.43 8.71
N SER A 270 -8.47 -9.64 8.68
CA SER A 270 -9.18 -10.86 9.05
C SER A 270 -9.72 -10.85 10.47
N ARG A 271 -9.19 -10.01 11.36
CA ARG A 271 -9.65 -9.83 12.75
C ARG A 271 -10.93 -9.01 12.83
N THR A 272 -11.15 -8.09 11.89
CA THR A 272 -12.30 -7.15 11.87
C THR A 272 -13.26 -7.42 10.72
N ALA A 273 -12.95 -8.34 9.83
CA ALA A 273 -13.81 -8.75 8.72
C ALA A 273 -15.13 -9.33 9.24
N TRP A 274 -16.24 -8.85 8.71
CA TRP A 274 -17.57 -9.22 9.19
C TRP A 274 -17.99 -10.60 8.69
N THR A 275 -17.54 -10.96 7.49
CA THR A 275 -17.89 -12.24 6.83
C THR A 275 -16.62 -12.97 6.36
N ASP A 276 -16.76 -14.25 6.07
CA ASP A 276 -15.69 -15.01 5.43
C ASP A 276 -15.43 -14.55 3.98
N HIS A 277 -16.39 -13.87 3.36
CA HIS A 277 -16.22 -13.28 2.02
C HIS A 277 -15.17 -12.15 2.03
N ASP A 278 -15.11 -11.37 3.08
CA ASP A 278 -14.15 -10.27 3.25
C ASP A 278 -12.72 -10.74 3.49
N ARG A 279 -12.54 -12.00 3.97
CA ARG A 279 -11.24 -12.57 4.28
C ARG A 279 -10.62 -13.20 3.06
N VAL A 280 -9.32 -12.98 2.88
CA VAL A 280 -8.55 -13.56 1.78
C VAL A 280 -7.22 -14.11 2.26
N THR A 281 -6.72 -15.11 1.56
CA THR A 281 -5.35 -15.59 1.74
C THR A 281 -4.38 -14.78 0.86
N PRO A 282 -3.07 -14.81 1.12
CA PRO A 282 -2.09 -14.18 0.24
C PRO A 282 -2.18 -14.68 -1.20
N LYS A 283 -2.55 -15.95 -1.42
CA LYS A 283 -2.72 -16.52 -2.76
C LYS A 283 -3.95 -15.93 -3.45
N GLU A 284 -5.09 -15.87 -2.76
CA GLU A 284 -6.33 -15.27 -3.26
C GLU A 284 -6.15 -13.78 -3.59
N LEU A 285 -5.31 -13.06 -2.82
CA LEU A 285 -4.96 -11.65 -3.05
C LEU A 285 -3.97 -11.43 -4.22
N GLY A 286 -3.58 -12.49 -4.94
CA GLY A 286 -2.60 -12.38 -6.03
C GLY A 286 -1.14 -12.30 -5.57
N GLN A 287 -0.87 -12.48 -4.26
CA GLN A 287 0.47 -12.40 -3.66
C GLN A 287 1.12 -13.78 -3.46
N GLY A 288 0.68 -14.77 -4.22
CA GLY A 288 1.19 -16.15 -4.14
C GLY A 288 2.70 -16.29 -4.37
N TRP A 289 3.34 -15.32 -5.03
CA TRP A 289 4.79 -15.28 -5.24
C TRP A 289 5.60 -15.17 -3.94
N MET A 290 4.99 -14.67 -2.85
CA MET A 290 5.62 -14.62 -1.51
C MET A 290 5.67 -15.99 -0.83
N LEU A 291 4.91 -16.98 -1.31
CA LEU A 291 4.69 -18.27 -0.64
C LEU A 291 5.72 -19.34 -0.99
N LYS A 292 6.86 -18.95 -1.61
CA LYS A 292 7.96 -19.87 -1.86
C LYS A 292 8.44 -20.48 -0.53
N GLY A 293 8.65 -21.81 -0.49
CA GLY A 293 9.08 -22.53 0.70
C GLY A 293 7.97 -22.91 1.69
N VAL A 294 6.69 -22.50 1.43
CA VAL A 294 5.57 -22.90 2.31
C VAL A 294 5.12 -24.34 2.04
N ARG A 295 5.11 -24.80 0.79
CA ARG A 295 4.68 -26.18 0.44
C ARG A 295 5.55 -27.25 1.07
N ASP A 296 6.85 -27.05 1.02
CA ASP A 296 7.87 -28.00 1.51
C ASP A 296 8.29 -27.75 2.97
N ARG A 297 7.65 -26.77 3.62
CA ARG A 297 7.94 -26.37 5.01
C ARG A 297 9.36 -25.82 5.24
N SER A 298 10.08 -25.44 4.20
CA SER A 298 11.38 -24.76 4.36
C SER A 298 11.23 -23.36 4.97
N ARG A 299 10.00 -22.81 4.93
CA ARG A 299 9.62 -21.56 5.60
C ARG A 299 8.38 -21.76 6.46
N ARG A 300 8.40 -21.14 7.64
CA ARG A 300 7.28 -21.13 8.59
C ARG A 300 7.10 -19.72 9.16
N PHE A 301 5.86 -19.29 9.17
CA PHE A 301 5.40 -18.03 9.76
C PHE A 301 3.96 -18.18 10.24
N VAL A 302 3.43 -17.21 10.97
CA VAL A 302 2.04 -17.24 11.45
C VAL A 302 1.08 -17.48 10.30
N GLY A 303 0.22 -18.50 10.38
CA GLY A 303 -0.73 -18.90 9.33
C GLY A 303 -0.16 -19.77 8.21
N SER A 304 1.16 -19.99 8.16
CA SER A 304 1.79 -20.75 7.06
C SER A 304 1.28 -22.18 6.90
N GLU A 305 0.87 -22.86 7.97
CA GLU A 305 0.37 -24.23 7.87
C GLU A 305 -1.05 -24.29 7.26
N ALA A 306 -1.89 -23.29 7.54
CA ALA A 306 -3.20 -23.16 6.88
C ALA A 306 -3.04 -22.83 5.38
N ILE A 307 -2.15 -21.91 5.05
CA ILE A 307 -1.81 -21.57 3.66
C ILE A 307 -1.23 -22.78 2.93
N ARG A 308 -0.38 -23.57 3.61
CA ARG A 308 0.17 -24.79 3.03
C ARG A 308 -0.92 -25.80 2.64
N ARG A 309 -1.92 -26.01 3.51
CA ARG A 309 -3.08 -26.85 3.18
C ARG A 309 -3.84 -26.31 1.97
N GLU A 310 -4.14 -25.02 1.96
CA GLU A 310 -4.77 -24.36 0.77
C GLU A 310 -3.99 -24.63 -0.52
N LEU A 311 -2.64 -24.50 -0.46
CA LEU A 311 -1.79 -24.72 -1.62
C LEU A 311 -1.76 -26.18 -2.11
N LEU A 312 -1.85 -27.16 -1.19
CA LEU A 312 -1.83 -28.59 -1.51
C LEU A 312 -3.18 -29.06 -2.03
N ASP A 313 -4.26 -28.64 -1.37
CA ASP A 313 -5.62 -29.10 -1.65
C ASP A 313 -6.31 -28.29 -2.72
N GLY A 314 -5.73 -27.16 -3.15
CA GLY A 314 -6.29 -26.31 -4.19
C GLY A 314 -7.60 -25.61 -3.78
N THR A 315 -7.76 -25.28 -2.50
CA THR A 315 -9.01 -24.81 -1.91
C THR A 315 -9.21 -23.29 -1.93
N SER A 316 -8.36 -22.55 -2.67
CA SER A 316 -8.58 -21.11 -2.87
C SER A 316 -9.96 -20.86 -3.47
N ARG A 317 -10.72 -19.97 -2.86
CA ARG A 317 -12.07 -19.61 -3.33
C ARG A 317 -12.02 -18.65 -4.49
N TRP A 318 -11.02 -17.77 -4.47
CA TRP A 318 -10.84 -16.67 -5.38
C TRP A 318 -9.45 -16.66 -6.01
N ALA A 319 -9.36 -15.99 -7.15
CA ALA A 319 -8.12 -15.54 -7.74
C ALA A 319 -8.27 -14.07 -8.16
N THR A 320 -7.33 -13.23 -7.75
CA THR A 320 -7.27 -11.84 -8.18
C THR A 320 -6.75 -11.75 -9.60
N THR A 321 -7.45 -11.00 -10.45
CA THR A 321 -7.09 -10.75 -11.86
C THR A 321 -7.47 -9.31 -12.24
N GLY A 322 -6.93 -8.81 -13.34
CA GLY A 322 -7.43 -7.61 -13.98
C GLY A 322 -8.61 -7.93 -14.90
N ILE A 323 -9.54 -6.98 -15.02
CA ILE A 323 -10.56 -7.02 -16.08
C ILE A 323 -10.49 -5.74 -16.91
N VAL A 324 -10.81 -5.88 -18.20
CA VAL A 324 -10.93 -4.77 -19.15
C VAL A 324 -12.28 -4.87 -19.83
N VAL A 325 -13.02 -3.76 -19.87
CA VAL A 325 -14.31 -3.67 -20.55
C VAL A 325 -14.12 -3.65 -22.06
N ASP A 326 -14.94 -4.39 -22.79
CA ASP A 326 -15.06 -4.25 -24.24
C ASP A 326 -15.75 -2.91 -24.54
N TRP A 327 -14.98 -2.01 -25.17
CA TRP A 327 -15.49 -0.68 -25.45
C TRP A 327 -16.63 -0.66 -26.46
N ALA A 328 -16.62 -1.58 -27.44
CA ALA A 328 -17.70 -1.62 -28.43
C ALA A 328 -19.03 -2.07 -27.79
N ASP A 329 -18.98 -3.02 -26.86
CA ASP A 329 -20.14 -3.46 -26.10
C ASP A 329 -20.65 -2.37 -25.14
N TRP A 330 -19.71 -1.63 -24.49
CA TRP A 330 -20.03 -0.48 -23.63
C TRP A 330 -20.71 0.63 -24.41
N ASP A 331 -20.16 1.01 -25.56
CA ASP A 331 -20.72 2.05 -26.45
C ASP A 331 -22.11 1.64 -26.96
N ARG A 332 -22.27 0.37 -27.38
CA ARG A 332 -23.56 -0.17 -27.83
C ARG A 332 -24.59 -0.11 -26.71
N LEU A 333 -24.25 -0.56 -25.51
CA LEU A 333 -25.16 -0.56 -24.36
C LEU A 333 -25.71 0.85 -24.06
N HIS A 334 -24.85 1.88 -24.11
CA HIS A 334 -25.27 3.25 -23.86
C HIS A 334 -26.13 3.80 -25.01
N ARG A 335 -25.76 3.53 -26.27
CA ARG A 335 -26.58 3.97 -27.44
C ARG A 335 -27.97 3.35 -27.44
N ASP A 336 -28.06 2.06 -27.10
CA ASP A 336 -29.35 1.36 -27.01
C ASP A 336 -30.23 1.98 -25.92
N ALA A 337 -29.63 2.54 -24.88
CA ALA A 337 -30.29 3.29 -23.82
C ALA A 337 -30.57 4.77 -24.17
N GLY A 338 -30.11 5.25 -25.31
CA GLY A 338 -30.23 6.66 -25.72
C GLY A 338 -29.26 7.60 -25.01
N GLU A 339 -28.15 7.06 -24.48
CA GLU A 339 -27.12 7.79 -23.74
C GLU A 339 -25.78 7.83 -24.47
N LEU A 340 -24.91 8.77 -24.07
CA LEU A 340 -23.51 8.76 -24.48
C LEU A 340 -22.70 7.85 -23.54
N PRO A 341 -21.73 7.07 -24.07
CA PRO A 341 -20.91 6.22 -23.26
C PRO A 341 -20.09 7.05 -22.26
N THR A 342 -20.22 6.72 -20.98
CA THR A 342 -19.53 7.40 -19.90
C THR A 342 -18.06 6.97 -19.81
N LYS A 343 -17.23 7.91 -19.36
CA LYS A 343 -15.83 7.70 -18.99
C LYS A 343 -15.68 8.09 -17.54
N ASP A 344 -16.10 7.21 -16.66
CA ASP A 344 -16.03 7.46 -15.22
C ASP A 344 -14.59 7.29 -14.74
N GLU A 345 -13.88 8.40 -14.61
CA GLU A 345 -12.48 8.46 -14.17
C GLU A 345 -12.34 8.41 -12.64
N GLN A 346 -13.45 8.53 -11.89
CA GLN A 346 -13.42 8.40 -10.45
C GLN A 346 -13.39 6.92 -10.06
N PRO A 347 -12.38 6.47 -9.30
CA PRO A 347 -12.30 5.08 -8.88
C PRO A 347 -13.46 4.67 -7.99
N LEU A 348 -14.12 3.58 -8.37
CA LEU A 348 -15.14 2.92 -7.57
C LEU A 348 -14.47 1.86 -6.70
N ALA A 349 -14.75 1.86 -5.41
CA ALA A 349 -14.25 0.92 -4.42
C ALA A 349 -15.39 0.03 -3.89
N TRP A 350 -16.30 -0.39 -4.76
CA TRP A 350 -17.39 -1.28 -4.41
C TRP A 350 -17.53 -2.43 -5.41
N GLU A 351 -18.23 -3.46 -4.98
CA GLU A 351 -18.45 -4.68 -5.73
C GLU A 351 -19.44 -4.49 -6.87
N GLN A 352 -19.00 -4.81 -8.08
CA GLN A 352 -19.86 -5.04 -9.23
C GLN A 352 -19.75 -6.52 -9.59
N TRP A 353 -20.87 -7.19 -9.76
CA TRP A 353 -20.86 -8.63 -9.98
C TRP A 353 -20.36 -9.00 -11.37
N ILE A 354 -19.58 -10.07 -11.40
CA ILE A 354 -19.09 -10.67 -12.64
C ILE A 354 -19.82 -11.99 -12.84
N ARG A 355 -20.36 -12.17 -14.05
CA ARG A 355 -21.13 -13.33 -14.45
C ARG A 355 -20.46 -14.08 -15.59
N ASP A 356 -20.73 -15.38 -15.68
CA ASP A 356 -20.36 -16.19 -16.84
C ASP A 356 -21.48 -16.21 -17.91
N ASP A 357 -21.28 -16.99 -18.99
CA ASP A 357 -22.24 -17.12 -20.08
C ASP A 357 -23.55 -17.81 -19.67
N THR A 358 -23.60 -18.42 -18.49
CA THR A 358 -24.83 -19.05 -17.93
C THR A 358 -25.57 -18.11 -17.01
N ASP A 359 -25.15 -16.85 -16.91
CA ASP A 359 -25.64 -15.83 -15.98
C ASP A 359 -25.35 -16.14 -14.50
N ALA A 360 -24.50 -17.11 -14.20
CA ALA A 360 -24.07 -17.40 -12.85
C ALA A 360 -23.06 -16.36 -12.36
N GLN A 361 -23.21 -15.90 -11.12
CA GLN A 361 -22.22 -15.05 -10.48
C GLN A 361 -20.94 -15.87 -10.23
N VAL A 362 -19.85 -15.44 -10.83
CA VAL A 362 -18.54 -16.12 -10.76
C VAL A 362 -17.43 -15.26 -10.17
N GLY A 363 -17.74 -14.01 -9.86
CA GLY A 363 -16.79 -13.07 -9.27
C GLY A 363 -17.40 -11.70 -9.04
N TYR A 364 -16.54 -10.75 -8.71
CA TYR A 364 -16.88 -9.35 -8.47
C TYR A 364 -15.64 -8.46 -8.61
N THR A 365 -15.86 -7.16 -8.89
CA THR A 365 -14.80 -6.16 -8.84
C THR A 365 -14.54 -5.73 -7.39
N THR A 366 -13.32 -5.33 -7.11
CA THR A 366 -12.97 -4.64 -5.85
C THR A 366 -12.63 -3.18 -6.10
N SER A 367 -12.12 -2.88 -7.29
CA SER A 367 -11.85 -1.52 -7.77
C SER A 367 -12.14 -1.44 -9.26
N PHE A 368 -12.70 -0.33 -9.71
CA PHE A 368 -13.06 -0.13 -11.11
C PHE A 368 -13.04 1.36 -11.48
N PHE A 369 -12.52 1.71 -12.66
CA PHE A 369 -12.54 3.08 -13.19
C PHE A 369 -12.17 3.12 -14.67
N TYR A 370 -12.40 4.28 -15.33
CA TYR A 370 -11.88 4.55 -16.66
C TYR A 370 -10.46 5.09 -16.58
N SER A 371 -9.48 4.32 -17.07
CA SER A 371 -8.07 4.72 -17.10
C SER A 371 -7.80 5.74 -18.20
N PRO A 372 -7.33 6.95 -17.86
CA PRO A 372 -7.03 7.98 -18.87
C PRO A 372 -5.86 7.61 -19.81
N VAL A 373 -4.86 6.86 -19.30
CA VAL A 373 -3.71 6.42 -20.12
C VAL A 373 -4.08 5.25 -21.01
N LEU A 374 -4.82 4.28 -20.49
CA LEU A 374 -5.19 3.07 -21.23
C LEU A 374 -6.40 3.30 -22.15
N GLN A 375 -7.16 4.40 -21.94
CA GLN A 375 -8.38 4.73 -22.65
C GLN A 375 -9.42 3.61 -22.60
N ARG A 376 -9.57 2.97 -21.43
CA ARG A 376 -10.45 1.82 -21.18
C ARG A 376 -10.92 1.81 -19.73
N HIS A 377 -12.10 1.25 -19.50
CA HIS A 377 -12.47 0.86 -18.16
C HIS A 377 -11.69 -0.38 -17.76
N VAL A 378 -11.06 -0.32 -16.59
CA VAL A 378 -10.27 -1.40 -15.99
C VAL A 378 -10.69 -1.60 -14.55
N GLY A 379 -10.55 -2.82 -14.06
CA GLY A 379 -10.86 -3.13 -12.67
C GLY A 379 -10.01 -4.25 -12.11
N LEU A 380 -9.71 -4.15 -10.81
CA LEU A 380 -9.23 -5.29 -10.03
C LEU A 380 -10.44 -6.15 -9.68
N ALA A 381 -10.35 -7.44 -9.92
CA ALA A 381 -11.46 -8.35 -9.72
C ALA A 381 -11.01 -9.64 -9.05
N ARG A 382 -11.94 -10.23 -8.33
CA ARG A 382 -11.87 -11.61 -7.84
C ARG A 382 -12.83 -12.47 -8.61
N VAL A 383 -12.30 -13.53 -9.19
CA VAL A 383 -13.08 -14.52 -9.91
C VAL A 383 -12.77 -15.93 -9.39
N ARG A 384 -13.62 -16.89 -9.68
CA ARG A 384 -13.29 -18.31 -9.43
C ARG A 384 -11.97 -18.67 -10.08
N PRO A 385 -11.06 -19.42 -9.43
CA PRO A 385 -9.71 -19.66 -9.93
C PRO A 385 -9.62 -20.16 -11.38
N ALA A 386 -10.57 -20.99 -11.81
CA ALA A 386 -10.64 -21.50 -13.18
C ALA A 386 -10.92 -20.43 -14.26
N LEU A 387 -11.38 -19.26 -13.86
CA LEU A 387 -11.74 -18.14 -14.75
C LEU A 387 -10.73 -17.00 -14.72
N ALA A 388 -9.67 -17.10 -13.92
CA ALA A 388 -8.67 -16.03 -13.78
C ALA A 388 -7.61 -15.99 -14.89
N GLU A 389 -7.57 -17.01 -15.77
CA GLU A 389 -6.63 -17.03 -16.87
C GLU A 389 -6.89 -15.86 -17.83
N PRO A 390 -5.83 -15.19 -18.32
CA PRO A 390 -5.98 -14.07 -19.25
C PRO A 390 -6.75 -14.47 -20.53
N GLY A 391 -7.62 -13.56 -20.99
CA GLY A 391 -8.43 -13.76 -22.19
C GLY A 391 -9.78 -14.47 -21.97
N LYS A 392 -10.14 -14.78 -20.73
CA LYS A 392 -11.49 -15.28 -20.45
C LYS A 392 -12.52 -14.16 -20.64
N GLY A 393 -13.52 -14.42 -21.51
CA GLY A 393 -14.68 -13.59 -21.68
C GLY A 393 -15.65 -13.80 -20.50
N LEU A 394 -16.10 -12.71 -19.91
CA LEU A 394 -17.07 -12.67 -18.80
C LEU A 394 -18.00 -11.48 -19.00
N ARG A 395 -18.96 -11.31 -18.13
CA ARG A 395 -19.86 -10.17 -18.14
C ARG A 395 -19.84 -9.43 -16.82
N LEU A 396 -19.63 -8.11 -16.87
CA LEU A 396 -19.66 -7.23 -15.72
C LEU A 396 -21.07 -6.63 -15.61
N GLU A 397 -21.67 -6.74 -14.44
CA GLU A 397 -22.94 -6.07 -14.13
C GLU A 397 -22.71 -4.57 -14.00
N THR A 398 -23.57 -3.78 -14.63
CA THR A 398 -23.54 -2.31 -14.58
C THR A 398 -24.96 -1.76 -14.46
N MET A 399 -25.09 -0.56 -13.92
CA MET A 399 -26.38 0.13 -13.82
C MET A 399 -26.61 0.99 -15.06
N MET A 400 -27.76 0.79 -15.70
CA MET A 400 -28.21 1.63 -16.81
C MET A 400 -29.64 2.11 -16.51
N HIS A 401 -29.86 3.42 -16.54
CA HIS A 401 -31.09 4.05 -16.08
C HIS A 401 -31.44 3.59 -14.65
N HIS A 402 -32.52 2.86 -14.48
CA HIS A 402 -32.98 2.33 -13.20
C HIS A 402 -32.93 0.79 -13.18
N GLY A 403 -32.18 0.18 -14.08
CA GLY A 403 -32.09 -1.27 -14.23
C GLY A 403 -30.66 -1.76 -14.26
N THR A 404 -30.50 -3.05 -14.06
CA THR A 404 -29.23 -3.75 -14.17
C THR A 404 -29.04 -4.24 -15.61
N SER A 405 -27.88 -3.99 -16.16
CA SER A 405 -27.42 -4.50 -17.45
C SER A 405 -26.07 -5.20 -17.29
N THR A 406 -25.57 -5.83 -18.33
CA THR A 406 -24.24 -6.43 -18.31
C THR A 406 -23.45 -6.02 -19.54
N VAL A 407 -22.16 -5.82 -19.38
CA VAL A 407 -21.21 -5.50 -20.43
C VAL A 407 -20.12 -6.56 -20.52
N ALA A 408 -19.66 -6.84 -21.72
CA ALA A 408 -18.59 -7.79 -21.96
C ALA A 408 -17.25 -7.29 -21.35
N VAL A 409 -16.57 -8.16 -20.64
CA VAL A 409 -15.22 -7.93 -20.09
C VAL A 409 -14.32 -9.11 -20.41
N SER A 410 -13.01 -8.84 -20.46
CA SER A 410 -12.01 -9.88 -20.56
C SER A 410 -11.06 -9.81 -19.37
N THR A 411 -10.66 -10.97 -18.86
CA THR A 411 -9.59 -11.06 -17.86
C THR A 411 -8.23 -10.75 -18.50
N VAL A 412 -7.40 -10.03 -17.75
CA VAL A 412 -6.05 -9.65 -18.19
C VAL A 412 -5.04 -9.80 -17.05
N PRO A 413 -3.75 -9.99 -17.38
CA PRO A 413 -2.72 -10.02 -16.33
C PRO A 413 -2.57 -8.64 -15.68
N LEU A 414 -2.17 -8.64 -14.42
CA LEU A 414 -1.76 -7.44 -13.68
C LEU A 414 -0.23 -7.31 -13.69
N PRO A 415 0.29 -6.08 -13.66
CA PRO A 415 -0.40 -4.80 -13.67
C PRO A 415 -0.89 -4.36 -15.06
N PHE A 416 -1.87 -3.47 -15.13
CA PHE A 416 -2.35 -2.87 -16.39
C PHE A 416 -1.32 -1.89 -16.98
N PHE A 417 -0.65 -1.14 -16.09
CA PHE A 417 0.40 -0.18 -16.44
C PHE A 417 1.71 -0.58 -15.75
N ASN A 418 2.72 -0.89 -16.54
CA ASN A 418 4.01 -1.37 -16.06
C ASN A 418 5.18 -0.80 -16.89
N PRO A 419 5.49 0.48 -16.73
CA PRO A 419 6.53 1.13 -17.52
C PRO A 419 7.92 0.61 -17.12
N ALA A 420 8.79 0.39 -18.12
CA ALA A 420 10.15 -0.10 -17.90
C ALA A 420 10.96 0.73 -16.89
N ARG A 421 10.75 2.08 -16.88
CA ARG A 421 11.43 3.00 -15.96
C ARG A 421 11.21 2.70 -14.48
N LYS A 422 10.10 2.05 -14.10
CA LYS A 422 9.80 1.64 -12.72
C LYS A 422 10.92 0.78 -12.14
N THR A 423 11.36 -0.22 -12.90
CA THR A 423 12.32 -1.25 -12.45
C THR A 423 13.66 -1.18 -13.17
N ALA A 424 13.83 -0.29 -14.16
CA ALA A 424 15.06 -0.14 -14.90
C ALA A 424 16.25 0.03 -13.93
N LYS A 425 17.37 -0.60 -14.28
CA LYS A 425 18.63 -0.36 -13.56
C LYS A 425 19.02 1.10 -13.71
N PRO A 426 19.64 1.68 -12.68
CA PRO A 426 20.19 3.03 -12.73
C PRO A 426 21.16 3.20 -13.86
#